data_e77d4a28f13738077ed725c1445c175a
#
_entry.id   e77d4a28f13738077ed725c1445c175a
#
_cell.length_a   1.000
_cell.length_b   1.000
_cell.length_c   1.000
_cell.angle_alpha   90.00
_cell.angle_beta   90.00
_cell.angle_gamma   90.00
#
_symmetry.space_group_name_H-M   'P 1'
#
loop_
_entity.id
_entity.type
_entity.pdbx_description
1 polymer ?
#
loop_
_entity_poly.entity_id
_entity_poly.type
_entity_poly.pdbx_seq_one_letter_code
_entity_poly.pdbx_strand_id
1 'polypeptide(L)'
;MRRVILKEGEQFKSSQINRTGAFNAGAIAAATSIIEEVRERGDAALRDFTAKFDGIEVKDFRVPQETIDAAAAQCDAKTVAALEHAAAQIREFHERQKQQSWIATRENGAIVGAKVTPLESVGIYVPGGRALYPSTVLMNAIPASVAGVERIACVTPPSKDGSPDSAILAACKIAGVTEIYSVGGAQAVGALAYGTETIEPVAKITGPGNAYVAAAKKIVSGDVGIDMIAGPSEVCVVADETADPALVAIDLMAQAEHDPLAACYLVTFSEEYADQIEAAIERHVKHSTRAEITMASLNDHGLITICPDRKAAIQAVNVIAPEHLELHVENAMDLLGSIKNAGAIFLGEWTPEAVGDYVAGPNHTLPTGGTARYASPLSIEEFVKKSSIIQYTPEALAADADSVMTIARHEGLWAHAMSVELRCNELAGKPTEVDAGESVE
;
A
#
# COMPACT_ATOMS: atom_id res chain seq x y z
N MET A 1 19.85 19.76 -8.59
CA MET A 1 19.71 18.75 -7.51
C MET A 1 20.91 18.82 -6.55
N ARG A 2 20.76 18.42 -5.28
CA ARG A 2 21.88 18.31 -4.32
C ARG A 2 22.78 17.14 -4.67
N ARG A 3 24.12 17.23 -4.46
CA ARG A 3 25.07 16.17 -4.80
C ARG A 3 25.78 15.62 -3.56
N VAL A 4 26.04 14.32 -3.57
CA VAL A 4 26.87 13.58 -2.63
C VAL A 4 27.86 12.72 -3.43
N ILE A 5 29.14 12.90 -3.18
CA ILE A 5 30.22 12.14 -3.84
C ILE A 5 30.84 11.21 -2.79
N LEU A 6 30.74 9.90 -3.02
CA LEU A 6 31.29 8.88 -2.14
C LEU A 6 32.71 8.53 -2.59
N LYS A 7 33.65 8.51 -1.65
CA LYS A 7 35.02 8.02 -1.88
C LYS A 7 35.06 6.50 -1.77
N GLU A 8 36.11 5.89 -2.26
CA GLU A 8 36.34 4.46 -2.11
C GLU A 8 36.28 4.05 -0.63
N GLY A 9 35.47 3.03 -0.31
CA GLY A 9 35.23 2.56 1.06
C GLY A 9 34.25 3.41 1.89
N GLU A 10 33.81 4.55 1.39
CA GLU A 10 32.79 5.37 2.06
C GLU A 10 31.39 4.78 1.84
N GLN A 11 30.55 4.86 2.88
CA GLN A 11 29.17 4.39 2.83
C GLN A 11 28.19 5.56 2.80
N PHE A 12 27.16 5.46 1.97
CA PHE A 12 26.03 6.36 1.98
C PHE A 12 25.26 6.23 3.29
N LYS A 13 24.81 7.35 3.87
CA LYS A 13 24.12 7.41 5.17
C LYS A 13 22.71 7.94 5.02
N SER A 14 21.79 7.43 5.83
CA SER A 14 20.38 7.89 5.84
C SER A 14 20.25 9.39 6.17
N SER A 15 21.19 9.97 6.92
CA SER A 15 21.24 11.41 7.21
C SER A 15 21.48 12.30 5.97
N GLN A 16 21.90 11.69 4.86
CA GLN A 16 22.10 12.39 3.59
C GLN A 16 20.83 12.48 2.76
N ILE A 17 19.75 11.79 3.17
CA ILE A 17 18.46 11.82 2.51
C ILE A 17 17.61 12.95 3.11
N ASN A 18 17.04 13.81 2.26
CA ASN A 18 16.06 14.81 2.68
C ASN A 18 14.66 14.31 2.36
N ARG A 19 14.01 13.66 3.31
CA ARG A 19 12.64 13.14 3.16
C ARG A 19 11.63 14.00 3.92
N THR A 20 10.55 14.29 3.26
CA THR A 20 9.36 14.85 3.91
C THR A 20 8.53 13.71 4.49
N GLY A 21 8.09 13.86 5.75
CA GLY A 21 7.19 12.88 6.37
C GLY A 21 5.81 12.87 5.69
N ALA A 22 5.10 11.74 5.78
CA ALA A 22 3.78 11.57 5.19
C ALA A 22 2.76 12.62 5.65
N PHE A 23 2.92 13.15 6.86
CA PHE A 23 2.03 14.17 7.44
C PHE A 23 2.73 14.94 8.55
N ASN A 24 2.17 16.12 8.87
CA ASN A 24 2.60 16.96 9.98
C ASN A 24 1.58 16.97 11.13
N ALA A 25 1.94 17.59 12.26
CA ALA A 25 1.06 17.67 13.45
C ALA A 25 -0.29 18.35 13.15
N GLY A 26 -0.30 19.34 12.26
CA GLY A 26 -1.53 20.03 11.86
C GLY A 26 -2.49 19.12 11.09
N ALA A 27 -1.96 18.28 10.19
CA ALA A 27 -2.77 17.30 9.47
C ALA A 27 -3.38 16.25 10.42
N ILE A 28 -2.60 15.78 11.40
CA ILE A 28 -3.11 14.84 12.42
C ILE A 28 -4.24 15.47 13.22
N ALA A 29 -4.04 16.69 13.75
CA ALA A 29 -5.07 17.37 14.56
C ALA A 29 -6.36 17.61 13.77
N ALA A 30 -6.24 18.08 12.53
CA ALA A 30 -7.39 18.30 11.65
C ALA A 30 -8.12 16.99 11.32
N ALA A 31 -7.39 15.93 10.96
CA ALA A 31 -7.99 14.64 10.66
C ALA A 31 -8.69 14.03 11.89
N THR A 32 -8.10 14.17 13.09
CA THR A 32 -8.74 13.72 14.34
C THR A 32 -10.10 14.39 14.55
N SER A 33 -10.14 15.73 14.46
CA SER A 33 -11.40 16.47 14.64
C SER A 33 -12.45 16.09 13.58
N ILE A 34 -12.03 15.89 12.31
CA ILE A 34 -12.94 15.48 11.24
C ILE A 34 -13.52 14.08 11.52
N ILE A 35 -12.69 13.13 11.94
CA ILE A 35 -13.13 11.77 12.23
C ILE A 35 -14.10 11.74 13.41
N GLU A 36 -13.82 12.50 14.48
CA GLU A 36 -14.71 12.62 15.64
C GLU A 36 -16.09 13.15 15.23
N GLU A 37 -16.13 14.21 14.41
CA GLU A 37 -17.40 14.74 13.91
C GLU A 37 -18.16 13.74 13.01
N VAL A 38 -17.46 12.97 12.16
CA VAL A 38 -18.11 11.93 11.36
C VAL A 38 -18.71 10.85 12.25
N ARG A 39 -18.02 10.45 13.32
CA ARG A 39 -18.57 9.47 14.30
C ARG A 39 -19.81 9.97 15.02
N GLU A 40 -19.86 11.27 15.34
CA GLU A 40 -20.98 11.86 16.09
C GLU A 40 -22.18 12.21 15.18
N ARG A 41 -21.92 12.68 13.95
CA ARG A 41 -22.91 13.33 13.10
C ARG A 41 -23.21 12.60 11.79
N GLY A 42 -22.48 11.52 11.49
CA GLY A 42 -22.70 10.69 10.29
C GLY A 42 -22.70 11.48 9.00
N ASP A 43 -23.69 11.26 8.16
CA ASP A 43 -23.87 11.91 6.85
C ASP A 43 -23.95 13.44 6.94
N ALA A 44 -24.43 14.00 8.05
CA ALA A 44 -24.46 15.45 8.21
C ALA A 44 -23.06 16.06 8.25
N ALA A 45 -22.10 15.40 8.93
CA ALA A 45 -20.71 15.81 8.91
C ALA A 45 -20.08 15.66 7.51
N LEU A 46 -20.40 14.58 6.80
CA LEU A 46 -19.92 14.37 5.42
C LEU A 46 -20.38 15.52 4.51
N ARG A 47 -21.65 15.95 4.60
CA ARG A 47 -22.18 17.08 3.81
C ARG A 47 -21.46 18.38 4.11
N ASP A 48 -21.29 18.71 5.39
CA ASP A 48 -20.61 19.94 5.82
C ASP A 48 -19.15 19.97 5.36
N PHE A 49 -18.41 18.86 5.49
CA PHE A 49 -17.03 18.80 5.07
C PHE A 49 -16.87 18.79 3.54
N THR A 50 -17.75 18.09 2.81
CA THR A 50 -17.72 18.11 1.34
C THR A 50 -18.03 19.52 0.81
N ALA A 51 -19.03 20.20 1.37
CA ALA A 51 -19.31 21.59 1.02
C ALA A 51 -18.15 22.52 1.34
N LYS A 52 -17.47 22.33 2.49
CA LYS A 52 -16.35 23.15 2.94
C LYS A 52 -15.08 22.94 2.11
N PHE A 53 -14.72 21.70 1.80
CA PHE A 53 -13.43 21.38 1.19
C PHE A 53 -13.49 21.23 -0.32
N ASP A 54 -14.58 20.69 -0.85
CA ASP A 54 -14.77 20.48 -2.28
C ASP A 54 -15.62 21.59 -2.91
N GLY A 55 -16.31 22.42 -2.10
CA GLY A 55 -17.16 23.51 -2.56
C GLY A 55 -18.46 23.04 -3.23
N ILE A 56 -18.90 21.84 -2.90
CA ILE A 56 -20.02 21.15 -3.57
C ILE A 56 -21.02 20.64 -2.54
N GLU A 57 -22.30 20.92 -2.78
CA GLU A 57 -23.41 20.35 -2.01
C GLU A 57 -23.81 18.99 -2.59
N VAL A 58 -23.48 17.93 -1.90
CA VAL A 58 -23.86 16.56 -2.27
C VAL A 58 -25.13 16.16 -1.50
N LYS A 59 -26.18 15.80 -2.21
CA LYS A 59 -27.45 15.32 -1.60
C LYS A 59 -27.35 13.86 -1.21
N ASP A 60 -26.95 13.03 -2.15
CA ASP A 60 -26.81 11.59 -2.00
C ASP A 60 -25.37 11.21 -2.28
N PHE A 61 -24.70 10.62 -1.30
CA PHE A 61 -23.30 10.17 -1.48
C PHE A 61 -23.21 8.95 -2.37
N ARG A 62 -24.18 8.05 -2.32
CA ARG A 62 -24.19 6.84 -3.15
C ARG A 62 -24.40 7.21 -4.62
N VAL A 63 -23.47 6.80 -5.48
CA VAL A 63 -23.58 6.97 -6.92
C VAL A 63 -24.53 5.89 -7.46
N PRO A 64 -25.63 6.27 -8.14
CA PRO A 64 -26.57 5.32 -8.72
C PRO A 64 -25.92 4.49 -9.83
N GLN A 65 -26.32 3.22 -9.97
CA GLN A 65 -25.81 2.33 -11.01
C GLN A 65 -26.01 2.91 -12.42
N GLU A 66 -27.11 3.58 -12.66
CA GLU A 66 -27.40 4.24 -13.93
C GLU A 66 -26.38 5.33 -14.26
N THR A 67 -25.92 6.08 -13.26
CA THR A 67 -24.87 7.09 -13.41
C THR A 67 -23.52 6.44 -13.76
N ILE A 68 -23.18 5.33 -13.10
CA ILE A 68 -21.95 4.55 -13.40
C ILE A 68 -21.99 4.06 -14.85
N ASP A 69 -23.10 3.49 -15.28
CA ASP A 69 -23.27 2.96 -16.63
C ASP A 69 -23.23 4.06 -17.69
N ALA A 70 -23.86 5.19 -17.44
CA ALA A 70 -23.87 6.35 -18.34
C ALA A 70 -22.47 6.97 -18.46
N ALA A 71 -21.75 7.14 -17.34
CA ALA A 71 -20.38 7.68 -17.33
C ALA A 71 -19.41 6.77 -18.09
N ALA A 72 -19.49 5.45 -17.87
CA ALA A 72 -18.68 4.49 -18.61
C ALA A 72 -18.96 4.51 -20.12
N ALA A 73 -20.22 4.72 -20.52
CA ALA A 73 -20.58 4.83 -21.93
C ALA A 73 -20.14 6.15 -22.59
N GLN A 74 -19.97 7.22 -21.79
CA GLN A 74 -19.51 8.54 -22.26
C GLN A 74 -18.00 8.70 -22.23
N CYS A 75 -17.29 7.84 -21.49
CA CYS A 75 -15.83 7.87 -21.43
C CYS A 75 -15.24 7.60 -22.81
N ASP A 76 -14.12 8.27 -23.13
CA ASP A 76 -13.43 8.06 -24.41
C ASP A 76 -13.06 6.59 -24.61
N ALA A 77 -13.39 6.08 -25.80
CA ALA A 77 -13.22 4.66 -26.12
C ALA A 77 -11.75 4.17 -26.05
N LYS A 78 -10.77 5.06 -26.32
CA LYS A 78 -9.35 4.72 -26.19
C LYS A 78 -8.96 4.59 -24.72
N THR A 79 -9.48 5.47 -23.88
CA THR A 79 -9.29 5.42 -22.42
C THR A 79 -9.88 4.14 -21.84
N VAL A 80 -11.11 3.78 -22.23
CA VAL A 80 -11.75 2.53 -21.80
C VAL A 80 -10.93 1.31 -22.23
N ALA A 81 -10.49 1.24 -23.49
CA ALA A 81 -9.66 0.15 -23.97
C ALA A 81 -8.32 0.03 -23.23
N ALA A 82 -7.69 1.17 -22.90
CA ALA A 82 -6.45 1.19 -22.12
C ALA A 82 -6.68 0.70 -20.68
N LEU A 83 -7.79 1.10 -20.04
CA LEU A 83 -8.15 0.62 -18.71
C LEU A 83 -8.49 -0.88 -18.69
N GLU A 84 -9.19 -1.39 -19.72
CA GLU A 84 -9.46 -2.82 -19.87
C GLU A 84 -8.17 -3.64 -20.05
N HIS A 85 -7.23 -3.11 -20.86
CA HIS A 85 -5.93 -3.74 -21.03
C HIS A 85 -5.16 -3.78 -19.72
N ALA A 86 -5.05 -2.65 -19.01
CA ALA A 86 -4.43 -2.56 -17.69
C ALA A 86 -5.09 -3.54 -16.69
N ALA A 87 -6.42 -3.58 -16.64
CA ALA A 87 -7.17 -4.46 -15.76
C ALA A 87 -6.85 -5.94 -16.00
N ALA A 88 -6.70 -6.35 -17.26
CA ALA A 88 -6.34 -7.72 -17.60
C ALA A 88 -4.94 -8.08 -17.08
N GLN A 89 -3.95 -7.21 -17.28
CA GLN A 89 -2.58 -7.43 -16.83
C GLN A 89 -2.46 -7.44 -15.29
N ILE A 90 -3.14 -6.51 -14.61
CA ILE A 90 -3.21 -6.46 -13.14
C ILE A 90 -3.83 -7.75 -12.59
N ARG A 91 -4.91 -8.23 -13.20
CA ARG A 91 -5.57 -9.47 -12.80
C ARG A 91 -4.64 -10.67 -12.99
N GLU A 92 -4.00 -10.79 -14.14
CA GLU A 92 -3.06 -11.88 -14.44
C GLU A 92 -1.93 -11.93 -13.38
N PHE A 93 -1.34 -10.78 -13.07
CA PHE A 93 -0.26 -10.71 -12.08
C PHE A 93 -0.74 -11.15 -10.69
N HIS A 94 -1.85 -10.61 -10.22
CA HIS A 94 -2.37 -10.89 -8.88
C HIS A 94 -2.93 -12.31 -8.75
N GLU A 95 -3.43 -12.94 -9.82
CA GLU A 95 -3.83 -14.35 -9.79
C GLU A 95 -2.67 -15.28 -9.38
N ARG A 96 -1.43 -14.92 -9.71
CA ARG A 96 -0.22 -15.67 -9.32
C ARG A 96 0.15 -15.55 -7.85
N GLN A 97 -0.41 -14.57 -7.14
CA GLN A 97 -0.15 -14.34 -5.71
C GLN A 97 -1.11 -15.11 -4.79
N LYS A 98 -2.11 -15.81 -5.35
CA LYS A 98 -3.10 -16.55 -4.55
C LYS A 98 -2.44 -17.57 -3.64
N GLN A 99 -2.78 -17.47 -2.35
CA GLN A 99 -2.33 -18.40 -1.33
C GLN A 99 -3.39 -19.47 -1.08
N GLN A 100 -2.95 -20.67 -0.77
CA GLN A 100 -3.82 -21.79 -0.45
C GLN A 100 -3.83 -22.07 1.04
N SER A 101 -5.00 -22.47 1.57
CA SER A 101 -5.10 -23.10 2.89
C SER A 101 -4.36 -24.44 2.86
N TRP A 102 -3.75 -24.81 3.98
CA TRP A 102 -3.04 -26.07 4.08
C TRP A 102 -3.24 -26.70 5.46
N ILE A 103 -3.14 -28.04 5.52
CA ILE A 103 -3.08 -28.83 6.75
C ILE A 103 -1.94 -29.83 6.63
N ALA A 104 -1.33 -30.17 7.77
CA ALA A 104 -0.30 -31.17 7.89
C ALA A 104 -0.55 -32.01 9.15
N THR A 105 -0.37 -33.34 9.06
CA THR A 105 -0.43 -34.25 10.18
C THR A 105 0.97 -34.50 10.72
N ARG A 106 1.14 -34.35 12.03
CA ARG A 106 2.39 -34.65 12.74
C ARG A 106 2.49 -36.17 13.03
N GLU A 107 3.68 -36.62 13.38
CA GLU A 107 3.92 -38.05 13.72
C GLU A 107 3.05 -38.56 14.87
N ASN A 108 2.73 -37.69 15.84
CA ASN A 108 1.84 -38.02 16.97
C ASN A 108 0.34 -37.97 16.62
N GLY A 109 -0.02 -37.73 15.34
CA GLY A 109 -1.41 -37.65 14.88
C GLY A 109 -2.08 -36.30 15.03
N ALA A 110 -1.41 -35.29 15.63
CA ALA A 110 -1.95 -33.94 15.67
C ALA A 110 -1.98 -33.31 14.27
N ILE A 111 -3.04 -32.54 13.96
CA ILE A 111 -3.18 -31.78 12.73
C ILE A 111 -2.93 -30.32 13.02
N VAL A 112 -2.10 -29.69 12.22
CA VAL A 112 -1.86 -28.23 12.20
C VAL A 112 -2.03 -27.69 10.81
N GLY A 113 -2.45 -26.43 10.69
CA GLY A 113 -2.65 -25.82 9.38
C GLY A 113 -2.89 -24.33 9.45
N ALA A 114 -3.11 -23.75 8.28
CA ALA A 114 -3.53 -22.38 8.11
C ALA A 114 -4.71 -22.30 7.13
N LYS A 115 -5.79 -21.66 7.56
CA LYS A 115 -6.94 -21.33 6.72
C LYS A 115 -6.78 -19.92 6.20
N VAL A 116 -6.69 -19.76 4.89
CA VAL A 116 -6.73 -18.46 4.19
C VAL A 116 -8.18 -18.10 3.93
N THR A 117 -8.59 -16.90 4.33
CA THR A 117 -9.98 -16.44 4.17
C THR A 117 -9.94 -14.98 3.66
N PRO A 118 -10.70 -14.62 2.62
CA PRO A 118 -10.86 -13.24 2.21
C PRO A 118 -11.41 -12.36 3.34
N LEU A 119 -11.12 -11.06 3.30
CA LEU A 119 -11.84 -10.08 4.09
C LEU A 119 -13.28 -9.98 3.61
N GLU A 120 -14.20 -9.66 4.52
CA GLU A 120 -15.63 -9.51 4.19
C GLU A 120 -15.89 -8.27 3.35
N SER A 121 -15.17 -7.19 3.63
CA SER A 121 -15.35 -5.92 2.94
C SER A 121 -14.06 -5.09 2.92
N VAL A 122 -13.92 -4.27 1.87
CA VAL A 122 -12.81 -3.34 1.70
C VAL A 122 -13.33 -2.00 1.18
N GLY A 123 -12.83 -0.91 1.77
CA GLY A 123 -12.99 0.43 1.26
C GLY A 123 -11.77 0.84 0.45
N ILE A 124 -11.95 1.23 -0.80
CA ILE A 124 -10.87 1.78 -1.61
C ILE A 124 -11.01 3.30 -1.69
N TYR A 125 -9.94 4.01 -1.31
CA TYR A 125 -9.86 5.45 -1.44
C TYR A 125 -9.20 5.81 -2.77
N VAL A 126 -9.91 6.54 -3.62
CA VAL A 126 -9.41 7.00 -4.91
C VAL A 126 -9.27 8.52 -4.86
N PRO A 127 -8.06 9.06 -4.98
CA PRO A 127 -7.84 10.50 -4.96
C PRO A 127 -8.53 11.20 -6.14
N GLY A 128 -8.97 12.43 -5.90
CA GLY A 128 -9.42 13.38 -6.92
C GLY A 128 -8.73 14.72 -6.74
N GLY A 129 -9.05 15.70 -7.57
CA GLY A 129 -8.54 17.07 -7.48
C GLY A 129 -7.59 17.44 -8.61
N ARG A 130 -6.27 17.60 -8.32
CA ARG A 130 -5.29 18.09 -9.33
C ARG A 130 -5.01 17.09 -10.46
N ALA A 131 -5.12 15.81 -10.18
CA ALA A 131 -5.00 14.72 -11.15
C ALA A 131 -6.09 13.69 -10.88
N LEU A 132 -6.49 12.97 -11.91
CA LEU A 132 -7.46 11.88 -11.86
C LEU A 132 -6.72 10.56 -11.94
N TYR A 133 -7.07 9.61 -11.08
CA TYR A 133 -6.37 8.34 -10.96
C TYR A 133 -7.31 7.13 -11.15
N PRO A 134 -7.86 6.92 -12.37
CA PRO A 134 -8.66 5.73 -12.64
C PRO A 134 -7.85 4.44 -12.47
N SER A 135 -6.53 4.48 -12.68
CA SER A 135 -5.61 3.36 -12.41
C SER A 135 -5.64 2.93 -10.93
N THR A 136 -5.79 3.86 -9.98
CA THR A 136 -5.90 3.54 -8.56
C THR A 136 -7.12 2.69 -8.24
N VAL A 137 -8.22 2.85 -8.98
CA VAL A 137 -9.38 1.96 -8.87
C VAL A 137 -8.97 0.53 -9.21
N LEU A 138 -8.35 0.33 -10.37
CA LEU A 138 -7.93 -0.99 -10.86
C LEU A 138 -6.93 -1.63 -9.91
N MET A 139 -5.92 -0.87 -9.47
CA MET A 139 -4.84 -1.33 -8.60
C MET A 139 -5.31 -1.72 -7.18
N ASN A 140 -6.44 -1.21 -6.73
CA ASN A 140 -7.02 -1.57 -5.43
C ASN A 140 -8.14 -2.62 -5.57
N ALA A 141 -9.08 -2.40 -6.49
CA ALA A 141 -10.26 -3.25 -6.61
C ALA A 141 -9.97 -4.63 -7.21
N ILE A 142 -9.05 -4.71 -8.19
CA ILE A 142 -8.77 -5.99 -8.85
C ILE A 142 -8.09 -6.98 -7.90
N PRO A 143 -7.01 -6.65 -7.16
CA PRO A 143 -6.43 -7.59 -6.21
C PRO A 143 -7.42 -7.96 -5.08
N ALA A 144 -8.28 -7.03 -4.62
CA ALA A 144 -9.35 -7.34 -3.68
C ALA A 144 -10.35 -8.38 -4.25
N SER A 145 -10.78 -8.17 -5.49
CA SER A 145 -11.67 -9.09 -6.21
C SER A 145 -11.01 -10.46 -6.43
N VAL A 146 -9.73 -10.48 -6.84
CA VAL A 146 -8.95 -11.71 -7.04
C VAL A 146 -8.75 -12.48 -5.73
N ALA A 147 -8.60 -11.76 -4.61
CA ALA A 147 -8.54 -12.36 -3.27
C ALA A 147 -9.87 -12.98 -2.84
N GLY A 148 -10.99 -12.60 -3.46
CA GLY A 148 -12.34 -13.09 -3.15
C GLY A 148 -13.11 -12.20 -2.17
N VAL A 149 -12.75 -10.92 -2.03
CA VAL A 149 -13.53 -9.96 -1.24
C VAL A 149 -14.88 -9.73 -1.90
N GLU A 150 -15.96 -9.94 -1.15
CA GLU A 150 -17.33 -9.88 -1.71
C GLU A 150 -17.83 -8.44 -1.82
N ARG A 151 -17.50 -7.57 -0.85
CA ARG A 151 -17.92 -6.18 -0.81
C ARG A 151 -16.74 -5.24 -0.98
N ILE A 152 -16.71 -4.46 -2.07
CA ILE A 152 -15.70 -3.43 -2.35
C ILE A 152 -16.42 -2.09 -2.48
N ALA A 153 -16.21 -1.18 -1.53
CA ALA A 153 -16.75 0.17 -1.51
C ALA A 153 -15.69 1.17 -1.97
N CYS A 154 -16.00 1.96 -2.99
CA CYS A 154 -15.11 3.02 -3.48
C CYS A 154 -15.57 4.39 -2.97
N VAL A 155 -14.64 5.16 -2.40
CA VAL A 155 -14.86 6.57 -2.08
C VAL A 155 -13.92 7.44 -2.93
N THR A 156 -14.46 8.50 -3.51
CA THR A 156 -13.71 9.46 -4.32
C THR A 156 -14.38 10.83 -4.27
N PRO A 157 -13.63 11.94 -4.24
CA PRO A 157 -14.21 13.28 -4.20
C PRO A 157 -15.13 13.54 -5.38
N PRO A 158 -16.18 14.36 -5.20
CA PRO A 158 -17.04 14.81 -6.29
C PRO A 158 -16.28 15.73 -7.24
N SER A 159 -16.63 15.67 -8.54
CA SER A 159 -16.32 16.70 -9.52
C SER A 159 -17.29 17.88 -9.38
N LYS A 160 -17.13 18.93 -10.19
CA LYS A 160 -17.91 20.16 -10.10
C LYS A 160 -19.43 19.99 -10.25
N ASP A 161 -19.86 18.90 -10.86
CA ASP A 161 -21.27 18.51 -11.05
C ASP A 161 -21.81 17.66 -9.90
N GLY A 162 -21.00 17.37 -8.88
CA GLY A 162 -21.37 16.56 -7.72
C GLY A 162 -21.19 15.04 -7.93
N SER A 163 -20.84 14.61 -9.14
CA SER A 163 -20.55 13.20 -9.46
C SER A 163 -19.03 12.96 -9.51
N PRO A 164 -18.54 11.74 -9.26
CA PRO A 164 -17.15 11.39 -9.55
C PRO A 164 -16.84 11.49 -11.06
N ASP A 165 -15.54 11.62 -11.38
CA ASP A 165 -15.09 11.66 -12.76
C ASP A 165 -15.50 10.41 -13.57
N SER A 166 -15.80 10.61 -14.86
CA SER A 166 -16.28 9.54 -15.73
C SER A 166 -15.27 8.41 -15.95
N ALA A 167 -13.97 8.70 -15.99
CA ALA A 167 -12.92 7.69 -16.12
C ALA A 167 -12.79 6.86 -14.84
N ILE A 168 -12.97 7.46 -13.65
CA ILE A 168 -13.01 6.75 -12.37
C ILE A 168 -14.22 5.80 -12.34
N LEU A 169 -15.40 6.28 -12.75
CA LEU A 169 -16.60 5.45 -12.82
C LEU A 169 -16.50 4.31 -13.85
N ALA A 170 -15.85 4.56 -14.99
CA ALA A 170 -15.53 3.53 -15.98
C ALA A 170 -14.57 2.47 -15.41
N ALA A 171 -13.51 2.89 -14.71
CA ALA A 171 -12.60 1.98 -14.05
C ALA A 171 -13.29 1.14 -12.97
N CYS A 172 -14.17 1.74 -12.17
CA CYS A 172 -15.00 1.01 -11.19
C CYS A 172 -15.85 -0.07 -11.88
N LYS A 173 -16.50 0.26 -12.99
CA LYS A 173 -17.30 -0.68 -13.77
C LYS A 173 -16.43 -1.83 -14.30
N ILE A 174 -15.28 -1.53 -14.88
CA ILE A 174 -14.30 -2.53 -15.40
C ILE A 174 -13.82 -3.46 -14.26
N ALA A 175 -13.55 -2.91 -13.09
CA ALA A 175 -13.12 -3.67 -11.91
C ALA A 175 -14.26 -4.42 -11.21
N GLY A 176 -15.52 -4.18 -11.57
CA GLY A 176 -16.71 -4.79 -10.96
C GLY A 176 -17.14 -4.14 -9.65
N VAL A 177 -16.70 -2.91 -9.37
CA VAL A 177 -17.11 -2.14 -8.19
C VAL A 177 -18.44 -1.45 -8.47
N THR A 178 -19.45 -1.78 -7.69
CA THR A 178 -20.82 -1.23 -7.81
C THR A 178 -21.21 -0.35 -6.63
N GLU A 179 -20.41 -0.35 -5.57
CA GLU A 179 -20.62 0.47 -4.38
C GLU A 179 -19.66 1.66 -4.40
N ILE A 180 -20.14 2.81 -4.88
CA ILE A 180 -19.35 4.02 -5.09
C ILE A 180 -19.99 5.17 -4.36
N TYR A 181 -19.17 5.97 -3.66
CA TYR A 181 -19.59 7.14 -2.90
C TYR A 181 -18.81 8.39 -3.31
N SER A 182 -19.55 9.46 -3.59
CA SER A 182 -19.01 10.77 -3.98
C SER A 182 -18.60 11.57 -2.74
N VAL A 183 -17.51 11.14 -2.09
CA VAL A 183 -16.94 11.77 -0.89
C VAL A 183 -15.44 11.51 -0.83
N GLY A 184 -14.66 12.53 -0.48
CA GLY A 184 -13.20 12.47 -0.35
C GLY A 184 -12.70 12.89 1.03
N GLY A 185 -11.39 13.10 1.15
CA GLY A 185 -10.75 13.62 2.38
C GLY A 185 -10.77 12.68 3.58
N ALA A 186 -10.39 13.23 4.74
CA ALA A 186 -10.36 12.50 6.01
C ALA A 186 -11.74 12.01 6.43
N GLN A 187 -12.82 12.76 6.07
CA GLN A 187 -14.19 12.38 6.37
C GLN A 187 -14.62 11.10 5.66
N ALA A 188 -14.14 10.84 4.44
CA ALA A 188 -14.40 9.59 3.73
C ALA A 188 -13.75 8.39 4.43
N VAL A 189 -12.51 8.58 4.95
CA VAL A 189 -11.82 7.56 5.74
C VAL A 189 -12.59 7.29 7.05
N GLY A 190 -13.06 8.34 7.73
CA GLY A 190 -13.90 8.21 8.92
C GLY A 190 -15.20 7.44 8.66
N ALA A 191 -15.87 7.74 7.53
CA ALA A 191 -17.08 7.05 7.12
C ALA A 191 -16.84 5.55 6.80
N LEU A 192 -15.75 5.22 6.10
CA LEU A 192 -15.38 3.83 5.84
C LEU A 192 -15.01 3.07 7.11
N ALA A 193 -14.42 3.75 8.11
CA ALA A 193 -14.00 3.12 9.35
C ALA A 193 -15.17 2.85 10.31
N TYR A 194 -16.06 3.82 10.48
CA TYR A 194 -17.07 3.79 11.55
C TYR A 194 -18.52 3.69 11.05
N GLY A 195 -18.71 3.87 9.75
CA GLY A 195 -20.04 3.91 9.13
C GLY A 195 -20.74 5.26 9.30
N THR A 196 -21.76 5.45 8.48
CA THR A 196 -22.74 6.54 8.55
C THR A 196 -24.11 5.99 8.16
N GLU A 197 -25.13 6.83 8.03
CA GLU A 197 -26.45 6.40 7.59
C GLU A 197 -26.43 5.84 6.14
N THR A 198 -25.50 6.33 5.31
CA THR A 198 -25.39 5.93 3.89
C THR A 198 -24.26 4.94 3.65
N ILE A 199 -23.16 5.02 4.38
CA ILE A 199 -21.93 4.24 4.15
C ILE A 199 -21.78 3.21 5.26
N GLU A 200 -21.86 1.93 4.94
CA GLU A 200 -21.55 0.86 5.88
C GLU A 200 -20.03 0.75 6.11
N PRO A 201 -19.58 0.51 7.35
CA PRO A 201 -18.16 0.36 7.64
C PRO A 201 -17.54 -0.84 6.92
N VAL A 202 -16.23 -0.82 6.76
CA VAL A 202 -15.45 -1.86 6.07
C VAL A 202 -14.41 -2.49 6.99
N ALA A 203 -13.94 -3.70 6.67
CA ALA A 203 -12.90 -4.37 7.44
C ALA A 203 -11.49 -3.80 7.20
N LYS A 204 -11.23 -3.23 6.01
CA LYS A 204 -9.95 -2.61 5.67
C LYS A 204 -10.13 -1.44 4.70
N ILE A 205 -9.29 -0.41 4.83
CA ILE A 205 -9.23 0.75 3.93
C ILE A 205 -7.89 0.72 3.18
N THR A 206 -7.93 0.80 1.85
CA THR A 206 -6.76 0.83 0.97
C THR A 206 -6.78 2.03 0.05
N GLY A 207 -5.64 2.33 -0.54
CA GLY A 207 -5.49 3.41 -1.51
C GLY A 207 -4.70 4.61 -0.99
N PRO A 208 -4.02 5.33 -1.91
CA PRO A 208 -3.23 6.52 -1.61
C PRO A 208 -4.13 7.74 -1.37
N GLY A 209 -3.60 8.75 -0.70
CA GLY A 209 -4.29 10.02 -0.50
C GLY A 209 -3.34 11.11 -0.03
N ASN A 210 -3.84 12.34 0.09
CA ASN A 210 -3.06 13.46 0.60
C ASN A 210 -2.72 13.30 2.10
N ALA A 211 -1.96 14.25 2.65
CA ALA A 211 -1.51 14.20 4.04
C ALA A 211 -2.65 14.06 5.09
N TYR A 212 -3.85 14.59 4.79
CA TYR A 212 -5.01 14.45 5.68
C TYR A 212 -5.61 13.05 5.62
N VAL A 213 -5.64 12.44 4.43
CA VAL A 213 -6.08 11.05 4.24
C VAL A 213 -5.09 10.08 4.88
N ALA A 214 -3.79 10.30 4.70
CA ALA A 214 -2.73 9.51 5.35
C ALA A 214 -2.83 9.61 6.88
N ALA A 215 -3.05 10.83 7.42
CA ALA A 215 -3.28 11.06 8.84
C ALA A 215 -4.55 10.35 9.34
N ALA A 216 -5.65 10.44 8.57
CA ALA A 216 -6.90 9.76 8.89
C ALA A 216 -6.73 8.24 8.94
N LYS A 217 -6.09 7.62 7.93
CA LYS A 217 -5.76 6.18 7.94
C LYS A 217 -4.95 5.80 9.17
N LYS A 218 -3.97 6.60 9.56
CA LYS A 218 -3.18 6.36 10.78
C LYS A 218 -4.05 6.39 12.04
N ILE A 219 -4.98 7.34 12.14
CA ILE A 219 -5.84 7.51 13.32
C ILE A 219 -6.79 6.33 13.48
N VAL A 220 -7.39 5.86 12.39
CA VAL A 220 -8.36 4.75 12.41
C VAL A 220 -7.68 3.36 12.44
N SER A 221 -6.36 3.31 12.25
CA SER A 221 -5.60 2.04 12.29
C SER A 221 -5.68 1.40 13.67
N GLY A 222 -6.16 0.18 13.72
CA GLY A 222 -6.45 -0.54 14.95
C GLY A 222 -7.95 -0.76 15.15
N ASP A 223 -8.79 0.20 14.78
CA ASP A 223 -10.24 0.03 14.71
C ASP A 223 -10.65 -0.62 13.37
N VAL A 224 -9.97 -0.24 12.30
CA VAL A 224 -10.10 -0.82 10.95
C VAL A 224 -8.72 -1.14 10.40
N GLY A 225 -8.61 -2.17 9.56
CA GLY A 225 -7.35 -2.46 8.86
C GLY A 225 -7.00 -1.35 7.86
N ILE A 226 -5.71 -1.11 7.65
CA ILE A 226 -5.22 -0.27 6.55
C ILE A 226 -4.17 -1.03 5.74
N ASP A 227 -3.93 -0.62 4.50
CA ASP A 227 -2.81 -1.10 3.69
C ASP A 227 -1.48 -0.56 4.21
N MET A 228 -1.24 0.73 3.99
CA MET A 228 -0.03 1.44 4.39
C MET A 228 -0.31 2.91 4.63
N ILE A 229 0.65 3.61 5.20
CA ILE A 229 0.66 5.07 5.29
C ILE A 229 1.61 5.58 4.21
N ALA A 230 1.04 6.04 3.09
CA ALA A 230 1.81 6.59 1.99
C ALA A 230 2.24 8.03 2.30
N GLY A 231 3.53 8.31 2.08
CA GLY A 231 4.09 9.66 2.02
C GLY A 231 4.16 10.17 0.58
N PRO A 232 4.92 11.25 0.34
CA PRO A 232 5.25 11.68 -1.01
C PRO A 232 5.96 10.59 -1.79
N SER A 233 5.68 10.51 -3.09
CA SER A 233 6.25 9.47 -3.97
C SER A 233 7.75 9.65 -4.18
N GLU A 234 8.43 8.55 -4.47
CA GLU A 234 9.90 8.51 -4.61
C GLU A 234 10.34 7.65 -5.78
N VAL A 235 11.28 8.13 -6.58
CA VAL A 235 12.02 7.32 -7.54
C VAL A 235 13.52 7.33 -7.21
N CYS A 236 14.17 6.20 -7.41
CA CYS A 236 15.63 6.08 -7.41
C CYS A 236 16.07 5.46 -8.73
N VAL A 237 16.74 6.23 -9.57
CA VAL A 237 17.33 5.72 -10.81
C VAL A 237 18.82 5.46 -10.57
N VAL A 238 19.24 4.21 -10.77
CA VAL A 238 20.66 3.84 -10.84
C VAL A 238 21.05 3.76 -12.30
N ALA A 239 21.95 4.63 -12.73
CA ALA A 239 22.33 4.71 -14.15
C ALA A 239 23.85 4.76 -14.33
N ASP A 240 24.36 3.98 -15.27
CA ASP A 240 25.70 4.07 -15.79
C ASP A 240 25.71 4.67 -17.22
N GLU A 241 26.89 4.89 -17.76
CA GLU A 241 27.10 5.54 -19.07
C GLU A 241 26.55 4.75 -20.28
N THR A 242 26.02 3.55 -20.05
CA THR A 242 25.35 2.75 -21.09
C THR A 242 23.92 3.20 -21.35
N ALA A 243 23.29 3.92 -20.40
CA ALA A 243 21.94 4.46 -20.55
C ALA A 243 21.98 5.85 -21.19
N ASP A 244 20.93 6.19 -21.96
CA ASP A 244 20.77 7.55 -22.52
C ASP A 244 20.41 8.54 -21.40
N PRO A 245 21.22 9.62 -21.17
CA PRO A 245 20.91 10.64 -20.19
C PRO A 245 19.54 11.29 -20.36
N ALA A 246 19.01 11.33 -21.59
CA ALA A 246 17.70 11.92 -21.84
C ALA A 246 16.55 11.04 -21.31
N LEU A 247 16.68 9.70 -21.35
CA LEU A 247 15.73 8.77 -20.79
C LEU A 247 15.77 8.83 -19.25
N VAL A 248 16.95 8.77 -18.64
CA VAL A 248 17.10 8.92 -17.19
C VAL A 248 16.52 10.25 -16.69
N ALA A 249 16.71 11.33 -17.43
CA ALA A 249 16.18 12.64 -17.09
C ALA A 249 14.64 12.67 -17.10
N ILE A 250 14.01 12.06 -18.10
CA ILE A 250 12.55 12.04 -18.20
C ILE A 250 11.92 11.14 -17.15
N ASP A 251 12.57 10.04 -16.74
CA ASP A 251 12.09 9.17 -15.67
C ASP A 251 12.14 9.86 -14.30
N LEU A 252 13.23 10.58 -13.99
CA LEU A 252 13.28 11.46 -12.82
C LEU A 252 12.19 12.52 -12.82
N MET A 253 11.87 13.09 -14.00
CA MET A 253 10.82 14.10 -14.16
C MET A 253 9.41 13.49 -14.04
N ALA A 254 9.20 12.24 -14.48
CA ALA A 254 7.93 11.54 -14.36
C ALA A 254 7.49 11.43 -12.90
N GLN A 255 8.43 11.14 -11.99
CA GLN A 255 8.15 11.17 -10.56
C GLN A 255 8.03 12.59 -10.00
N ALA A 256 8.91 13.51 -10.43
CA ALA A 256 8.95 14.88 -9.90
C ALA A 256 7.66 15.67 -10.20
N GLU A 257 6.96 15.36 -11.30
CA GLU A 257 5.74 16.06 -11.67
C GLU A 257 4.52 15.70 -10.83
N HIS A 258 4.57 14.62 -10.01
CA HIS A 258 3.47 14.20 -9.17
C HIS A 258 3.13 15.23 -8.08
N ASP A 259 4.15 15.69 -7.34
CA ASP A 259 3.98 16.65 -6.24
C ASP A 259 5.28 17.40 -5.96
N PRO A 260 5.23 18.67 -5.50
CA PRO A 260 6.44 19.40 -5.10
C PRO A 260 7.27 18.70 -3.99
N LEU A 261 6.66 17.82 -3.22
CA LEU A 261 7.31 17.04 -2.17
C LEU A 261 7.84 15.68 -2.64
N ALA A 262 7.62 15.31 -3.91
CA ALA A 262 8.17 14.08 -4.48
C ALA A 262 9.71 14.09 -4.40
N ALA A 263 10.31 12.92 -4.17
CA ALA A 263 11.76 12.81 -4.02
C ALA A 263 12.37 11.98 -5.15
N CYS A 264 13.37 12.57 -5.84
CA CYS A 264 14.03 11.96 -6.98
C CYS A 264 15.51 11.73 -6.67
N TYR A 265 15.93 10.48 -6.69
CA TYR A 265 17.30 10.07 -6.39
C TYR A 265 17.96 9.55 -7.66
N LEU A 266 19.10 10.12 -8.02
CA LEU A 266 20.00 9.58 -9.04
C LEU A 266 21.21 8.97 -8.35
N VAL A 267 21.50 7.71 -8.64
CA VAL A 267 22.73 7.03 -8.22
C VAL A 267 23.53 6.70 -9.47
N THR A 268 24.74 7.26 -9.58
CA THR A 268 25.56 7.09 -10.78
C THR A 268 27.06 6.99 -10.41
N PHE A 269 27.93 6.83 -11.41
CA PHE A 269 29.34 6.53 -11.22
C PHE A 269 30.26 7.65 -11.70
N SER A 270 29.73 8.67 -12.39
CA SER A 270 30.49 9.74 -13.02
C SER A 270 29.81 11.08 -12.80
N GLU A 271 30.58 12.12 -12.43
CA GLU A 271 30.08 13.50 -12.34
C GLU A 271 29.71 14.05 -13.73
N GLU A 272 30.50 13.69 -14.75
CA GLU A 272 30.22 14.11 -16.13
C GLU A 272 28.88 13.57 -16.63
N TYR A 273 28.60 12.28 -16.32
CA TYR A 273 27.31 11.70 -16.71
C TYR A 273 26.13 12.32 -15.93
N ALA A 274 26.33 12.64 -14.66
CA ALA A 274 25.34 13.38 -13.88
C ALA A 274 25.05 14.78 -14.46
N ASP A 275 26.11 15.49 -14.92
CA ASP A 275 25.95 16.78 -15.60
C ASP A 275 25.16 16.67 -16.89
N GLN A 276 25.33 15.60 -17.67
CA GLN A 276 24.55 15.35 -18.89
C GLN A 276 23.08 15.12 -18.59
N ILE A 277 22.75 14.42 -17.49
CA ILE A 277 21.36 14.20 -17.04
C ILE A 277 20.73 15.50 -16.57
N GLU A 278 21.42 16.33 -15.74
CA GLU A 278 20.90 17.64 -15.34
C GLU A 278 20.66 18.56 -16.54
N ALA A 279 21.57 18.57 -17.51
CA ALA A 279 21.38 19.32 -18.76
C ALA A 279 20.18 18.79 -19.60
N ALA A 280 19.89 17.48 -19.55
CA ALA A 280 18.70 16.91 -20.19
C ALA A 280 17.42 17.34 -19.47
N ILE A 281 17.39 17.33 -18.13
CA ILE A 281 16.27 17.86 -17.33
C ILE A 281 15.99 19.32 -17.71
N GLU A 282 17.01 20.17 -17.79
CA GLU A 282 16.85 21.59 -18.17
C GLU A 282 16.29 21.79 -19.59
N ARG A 283 16.55 20.86 -20.50
CA ARG A 283 15.95 20.85 -21.83
C ARG A 283 14.50 20.40 -21.81
N HIS A 284 14.21 19.28 -21.15
CA HIS A 284 12.88 18.65 -21.16
C HIS A 284 11.84 19.46 -20.38
N VAL A 285 12.21 20.06 -19.25
CA VAL A 285 11.28 20.80 -18.38
C VAL A 285 10.61 21.98 -19.11
N LYS A 286 11.24 22.53 -20.15
CA LYS A 286 10.68 23.61 -20.99
C LYS A 286 9.42 23.18 -21.75
N HIS A 287 9.21 21.88 -21.92
CA HIS A 287 8.06 21.30 -22.60
C HIS A 287 7.03 20.71 -21.62
N SER A 288 7.33 20.67 -20.32
CA SER A 288 6.43 20.13 -19.30
C SER A 288 5.30 21.12 -18.99
N THR A 289 4.08 20.61 -18.95
CA THR A 289 2.90 21.34 -18.47
C THR A 289 2.91 21.56 -16.96
N ARG A 290 3.79 20.85 -16.22
CA ARG A 290 3.93 20.88 -14.76
C ARG A 290 5.34 21.32 -14.32
N ALA A 291 6.02 22.14 -15.16
CA ALA A 291 7.41 22.55 -14.96
C ALA A 291 7.71 23.11 -13.56
N GLU A 292 6.81 23.93 -12.99
CA GLU A 292 7.00 24.52 -11.66
C GLU A 292 7.02 23.44 -10.57
N ILE A 293 6.11 22.45 -10.63
CA ILE A 293 6.03 21.34 -9.68
C ILE A 293 7.28 20.47 -9.81
N THR A 294 7.63 20.08 -11.04
CA THR A 294 8.81 19.28 -11.35
C THR A 294 10.09 19.94 -10.81
N MET A 295 10.28 21.22 -11.08
CA MET A 295 11.49 21.93 -10.62
C MET A 295 11.52 22.12 -9.10
N ALA A 296 10.38 22.35 -8.44
CA ALA A 296 10.31 22.42 -6.99
C ALA A 296 10.75 21.08 -6.37
N SER A 297 10.19 19.96 -6.83
CA SER A 297 10.57 18.62 -6.39
C SER A 297 12.08 18.36 -6.57
N LEU A 298 12.61 18.54 -7.77
CA LEU A 298 14.01 18.27 -8.08
C LEU A 298 14.98 19.16 -7.30
N ASN A 299 14.63 20.43 -7.07
CA ASN A 299 15.51 21.37 -6.34
C ASN A 299 15.51 21.12 -4.84
N ASP A 300 14.34 20.86 -4.25
CA ASP A 300 14.18 20.76 -2.79
C ASP A 300 14.41 19.33 -2.28
N HIS A 301 14.06 18.31 -3.07
CA HIS A 301 14.09 16.90 -2.68
C HIS A 301 14.95 16.02 -3.60
N GLY A 302 15.47 16.56 -4.70
CA GLY A 302 16.36 15.83 -5.61
C GLY A 302 17.76 15.62 -5.03
N LEU A 303 18.29 14.40 -5.19
CA LEU A 303 19.63 14.02 -4.73
C LEU A 303 20.37 13.19 -5.78
N ILE A 304 21.58 13.62 -6.13
CA ILE A 304 22.51 12.87 -6.96
C ILE A 304 23.59 12.26 -6.05
N THR A 305 23.77 10.96 -6.13
CA THR A 305 24.85 10.23 -5.42
C THR A 305 25.83 9.68 -6.44
N ILE A 306 27.07 10.15 -6.41
CA ILE A 306 28.16 9.65 -7.25
C ILE A 306 28.87 8.55 -6.47
N CYS A 307 28.86 7.35 -6.98
CA CYS A 307 29.41 6.16 -6.34
C CYS A 307 30.73 5.72 -7.01
N PRO A 308 31.74 5.26 -6.26
CA PRO A 308 32.99 4.77 -6.84
C PRO A 308 32.82 3.44 -7.56
N ASP A 309 31.82 2.64 -7.20
CA ASP A 309 31.56 1.33 -7.79
C ASP A 309 30.12 0.86 -7.58
N ARG A 310 29.76 -0.26 -8.22
CA ARG A 310 28.41 -0.89 -8.11
C ARG A 310 28.07 -1.32 -6.68
N LYS A 311 29.04 -1.69 -5.86
CA LYS A 311 28.82 -2.09 -4.47
C LYS A 311 28.35 -0.90 -3.62
N ALA A 312 29.00 0.26 -3.79
CA ALA A 312 28.59 1.49 -3.15
C ALA A 312 27.19 1.95 -3.62
N ALA A 313 26.90 1.81 -4.92
CA ALA A 313 25.57 2.13 -5.48
C ALA A 313 24.47 1.23 -4.88
N ILE A 314 24.68 -0.07 -4.80
CA ILE A 314 23.74 -1.01 -4.17
C ILE A 314 23.55 -0.68 -2.68
N GLN A 315 24.63 -0.33 -1.97
CA GLN A 315 24.55 0.08 -0.57
C GLN A 315 23.72 1.36 -0.43
N ALA A 316 23.92 2.35 -1.30
CA ALA A 316 23.15 3.58 -1.29
C ALA A 316 21.65 3.31 -1.56
N VAL A 317 21.32 2.52 -2.58
CA VAL A 317 19.95 2.09 -2.87
C VAL A 317 19.28 1.42 -1.68
N ASN A 318 19.96 0.45 -1.05
CA ASN A 318 19.42 -0.25 0.12
C ASN A 318 19.22 0.66 1.34
N VAL A 319 20.01 1.75 1.46
CA VAL A 319 19.82 2.79 2.49
C VAL A 319 18.69 3.73 2.11
N ILE A 320 18.56 4.11 0.84
CA ILE A 320 17.44 4.89 0.33
C ILE A 320 16.14 4.09 0.52
N ALA A 321 16.13 2.82 0.16
CA ALA A 321 14.92 1.99 0.18
C ALA A 321 13.75 2.70 -0.53
N PRO A 322 13.89 2.98 -1.83
CA PRO A 322 12.95 3.80 -2.58
C PRO A 322 11.62 3.09 -2.84
N GLU A 323 10.60 3.86 -3.13
CA GLU A 323 9.32 3.38 -3.67
C GLU A 323 9.52 2.70 -5.03
N HIS A 324 10.04 3.44 -6.01
CA HIS A 324 10.41 2.95 -7.33
C HIS A 324 11.92 2.89 -7.46
N LEU A 325 12.45 1.77 -7.92
CA LEU A 325 13.88 1.59 -8.23
C LEU A 325 14.04 1.23 -9.69
N GLU A 326 14.65 2.11 -10.47
CA GLU A 326 15.02 1.83 -11.85
C GLU A 326 16.52 1.52 -11.95
N LEU A 327 16.87 0.46 -12.66
CA LEU A 327 18.24 0.01 -12.88
C LEU A 327 18.62 0.15 -14.36
N HIS A 328 19.05 1.34 -14.76
CA HIS A 328 19.52 1.69 -16.10
C HIS A 328 21.03 1.46 -16.22
N VAL A 329 21.44 0.24 -15.98
CA VAL A 329 22.85 -0.18 -15.97
C VAL A 329 23.04 -1.43 -16.82
N GLU A 330 24.27 -1.61 -17.29
CA GLU A 330 24.63 -2.86 -17.99
C GLU A 330 24.36 -4.08 -17.08
N ASN A 331 23.66 -5.10 -17.63
CA ASN A 331 23.31 -6.34 -16.93
C ASN A 331 22.53 -6.09 -15.61
N ALA A 332 21.49 -5.26 -15.64
CA ALA A 332 20.66 -4.90 -14.47
C ALA A 332 20.15 -6.12 -13.68
N MET A 333 19.85 -7.24 -14.34
CA MET A 333 19.39 -8.48 -13.72
C MET A 333 20.40 -9.05 -12.70
N ASP A 334 21.71 -8.84 -12.91
CA ASP A 334 22.77 -9.33 -12.00
C ASP A 334 22.75 -8.64 -10.65
N LEU A 335 22.16 -7.45 -10.56
CA LEU A 335 22.06 -6.67 -9.32
C LEU A 335 20.87 -7.10 -8.46
N LEU A 336 19.86 -7.76 -9.05
CA LEU A 336 18.59 -8.06 -8.40
C LEU A 336 18.76 -8.78 -7.06
N GLY A 337 19.65 -9.78 -6.99
CA GLY A 337 19.93 -10.53 -5.76
C GLY A 337 20.58 -9.70 -4.63
N SER A 338 21.13 -8.52 -4.94
CA SER A 338 21.78 -7.62 -3.99
C SER A 338 20.88 -6.48 -3.51
N ILE A 339 19.77 -6.22 -4.22
CA ILE A 339 18.76 -5.25 -3.83
C ILE A 339 17.86 -5.89 -2.77
N LYS A 340 17.76 -5.25 -1.61
CA LYS A 340 16.97 -5.75 -0.48
C LYS A 340 15.75 -4.89 -0.19
N ASN A 341 15.83 -3.60 -0.49
CA ASN A 341 14.86 -2.61 -0.07
C ASN A 341 14.45 -1.75 -1.26
N ALA A 342 13.37 -2.12 -1.92
CA ALA A 342 12.69 -1.32 -2.92
C ALA A 342 11.21 -1.72 -2.97
N GLY A 343 10.33 -0.79 -3.25
CA GLY A 343 8.91 -1.08 -3.43
C GLY A 343 8.68 -1.83 -4.74
N ALA A 344 9.15 -1.29 -5.86
CA ALA A 344 9.17 -1.94 -7.17
C ALA A 344 10.57 -1.81 -7.80
N ILE A 345 10.96 -2.79 -8.62
CA ILE A 345 12.27 -2.81 -9.29
C ILE A 345 12.04 -2.91 -10.80
N PHE A 346 12.55 -1.94 -11.54
CA PHE A 346 12.45 -1.80 -12.98
C PHE A 346 13.82 -2.09 -13.59
N LEU A 347 13.89 -3.00 -14.54
CA LEU A 347 15.17 -3.53 -15.06
C LEU A 347 15.40 -3.09 -16.50
N GLY A 348 16.42 -2.26 -16.69
CA GLY A 348 16.87 -1.77 -18.00
C GLY A 348 16.10 -0.55 -18.51
N GLU A 349 16.66 0.13 -19.48
CA GLU A 349 16.17 1.41 -20.02
C GLU A 349 14.79 1.37 -20.70
N TRP A 350 14.32 0.17 -21.05
CA TRP A 350 12.99 -0.03 -21.68
C TRP A 350 11.87 -0.25 -20.66
N THR A 351 12.16 -0.05 -19.38
CA THR A 351 11.21 -0.31 -18.29
C THR A 351 11.08 0.91 -17.40
N PRO A 352 10.48 2.02 -17.90
CA PRO A 352 10.25 3.22 -17.10
C PRO A 352 9.16 2.97 -16.05
N GLU A 353 9.15 3.75 -14.97
CA GLU A 353 8.15 3.73 -13.89
C GLU A 353 6.71 3.69 -14.41
N ALA A 354 6.39 4.50 -15.43
CA ALA A 354 5.07 4.60 -16.03
C ALA A 354 4.51 3.26 -16.54
N VAL A 355 5.35 2.33 -16.99
CA VAL A 355 4.90 0.99 -17.38
C VAL A 355 4.37 0.22 -16.17
N GLY A 356 5.05 0.32 -15.03
CA GLY A 356 4.62 -0.29 -13.76
C GLY A 356 3.35 0.35 -13.22
N ASP A 357 3.25 1.66 -13.32
CA ASP A 357 2.12 2.42 -12.81
C ASP A 357 0.79 2.11 -13.51
N TYR A 358 0.86 1.69 -14.77
CA TYR A 358 -0.36 1.53 -15.55
C TYR A 358 -0.62 0.11 -16.06
N VAL A 359 0.35 -0.54 -16.70
CA VAL A 359 0.05 -1.73 -17.53
C VAL A 359 0.88 -2.98 -17.25
N ALA A 360 1.97 -2.91 -16.50
CA ALA A 360 2.84 -4.07 -16.27
C ALA A 360 2.18 -5.17 -15.40
N GLY A 361 1.16 -4.83 -14.62
CA GLY A 361 0.43 -5.74 -13.76
C GLY A 361 0.77 -5.68 -12.27
N PRO A 362 2.03 -5.53 -11.84
CA PRO A 362 2.35 -5.23 -10.45
C PRO A 362 1.63 -3.98 -9.93
N ASN A 363 1.42 -3.92 -8.62
CA ASN A 363 0.65 -2.83 -8.02
C ASN A 363 1.49 -1.55 -7.89
N HIS A 364 0.90 -0.41 -8.22
CA HIS A 364 1.53 0.91 -8.07
C HIS A 364 1.32 1.54 -6.67
N THR A 365 0.52 0.91 -5.79
CA THR A 365 0.41 1.32 -4.39
C THR A 365 1.59 0.73 -3.64
N LEU A 366 2.63 1.51 -3.51
CA LEU A 366 3.96 1.09 -3.06
C LEU A 366 4.33 1.70 -1.71
N PRO A 367 5.25 1.07 -0.95
CA PRO A 367 5.76 1.63 0.29
C PRO A 367 6.68 2.82 0.02
N THR A 368 6.32 4.00 0.51
CA THR A 368 7.06 5.27 0.38
C THR A 368 7.90 5.57 1.62
N GLY A 369 8.71 6.62 1.57
CA GLY A 369 9.41 7.15 2.74
C GLY A 369 10.44 6.19 3.35
N GLY A 370 10.96 5.24 2.55
CA GLY A 370 11.90 4.21 3.00
C GLY A 370 11.24 3.05 3.74
N THR A 371 9.92 2.95 3.73
CA THR A 371 9.19 1.83 4.38
C THR A 371 9.34 0.51 3.61
N ALA A 372 9.86 0.54 2.38
CA ALA A 372 10.25 -0.66 1.62
C ALA A 372 11.25 -1.58 2.37
N ARG A 373 11.81 -1.13 3.50
CA ARG A 373 12.61 -1.96 4.41
C ARG A 373 11.79 -3.01 5.15
N TYR A 374 10.49 -2.84 5.29
CA TYR A 374 9.60 -3.73 6.06
C TYR A 374 8.20 -3.85 5.48
N ALA A 375 7.85 -3.06 4.48
CA ALA A 375 6.55 -3.09 3.81
C ALA A 375 6.70 -3.54 2.36
N SER A 376 5.64 -4.10 1.82
CA SER A 376 5.55 -4.58 0.44
C SER A 376 4.55 -3.74 -0.35
N PRO A 377 4.55 -3.82 -1.69
CA PRO A 377 3.45 -3.31 -2.52
C PRO A 377 2.11 -3.89 -2.09
N LEU A 378 1.04 -3.16 -2.37
CA LEU A 378 -0.31 -3.68 -2.22
C LEU A 378 -0.46 -4.98 -3.04
N SER A 379 -0.93 -6.02 -2.39
CA SER A 379 -1.04 -7.35 -2.96
C SER A 379 -2.28 -8.07 -2.44
N ILE A 380 -2.53 -9.28 -2.92
CA ILE A 380 -3.61 -10.13 -2.41
C ILE A 380 -3.49 -10.36 -0.89
N GLU A 381 -2.28 -10.35 -0.34
CA GLU A 381 -2.06 -10.58 1.10
C GLU A 381 -2.78 -9.56 1.98
N GLU A 382 -2.95 -8.33 1.48
CA GLU A 382 -3.68 -7.28 2.18
C GLU A 382 -5.19 -7.53 2.25
N PHE A 383 -5.74 -8.41 1.42
CA PHE A 383 -7.16 -8.69 1.28
C PHE A 383 -7.57 -10.06 1.82
N VAL A 384 -6.65 -10.79 2.43
CA VAL A 384 -6.90 -12.07 3.10
C VAL A 384 -6.41 -12.05 4.54
N LYS A 385 -7.00 -12.92 5.36
CA LYS A 385 -6.52 -13.21 6.71
C LYS A 385 -6.24 -14.69 6.85
N LYS A 386 -5.33 -15.05 7.75
CA LYS A 386 -4.95 -16.44 8.03
C LYS A 386 -5.33 -16.80 9.45
N SER A 387 -6.04 -17.92 9.61
CA SER A 387 -6.35 -18.51 10.92
C SER A 387 -5.60 -19.81 11.10
N SER A 388 -5.02 -20.02 12.27
CA SER A 388 -4.40 -21.30 12.61
C SER A 388 -5.46 -22.38 12.79
N ILE A 389 -5.21 -23.56 12.24
CA ILE A 389 -6.01 -24.77 12.44
C ILE A 389 -5.20 -25.68 13.35
N ILE A 390 -5.81 -26.13 14.46
CA ILE A 390 -5.18 -27.02 15.41
C ILE A 390 -6.21 -28.06 15.80
N GLN A 391 -5.88 -29.37 15.62
CA GLN A 391 -6.66 -30.49 16.07
C GLN A 391 -5.74 -31.53 16.72
N TYR A 392 -6.06 -31.94 17.91
CA TYR A 392 -5.33 -32.98 18.64
C TYR A 392 -6.21 -34.23 18.81
N THR A 393 -5.58 -35.38 18.70
CA THR A 393 -6.18 -36.64 19.17
C THR A 393 -5.89 -36.84 20.67
N PRO A 394 -6.59 -37.73 21.36
CA PRO A 394 -6.26 -38.09 22.75
C PRO A 394 -4.79 -38.48 22.91
N GLU A 395 -4.26 -39.31 22.01
CA GLU A 395 -2.90 -39.80 22.04
C GLU A 395 -1.88 -38.67 21.82
N ALA A 396 -2.16 -37.77 20.88
CA ALA A 396 -1.33 -36.60 20.63
C ALA A 396 -1.29 -35.67 21.85
N LEU A 397 -2.45 -35.45 22.49
CA LEU A 397 -2.53 -34.64 23.71
C LEU A 397 -1.74 -35.26 24.85
N ALA A 398 -1.87 -36.56 25.07
CA ALA A 398 -1.13 -37.28 26.11
C ALA A 398 0.40 -37.19 25.88
N ALA A 399 0.85 -37.25 24.63
CA ALA A 399 2.27 -37.13 24.28
C ALA A 399 2.86 -35.75 24.60
N ASP A 400 2.08 -34.68 24.42
CA ASP A 400 2.55 -33.29 24.60
C ASP A 400 2.19 -32.70 25.99
N ALA A 401 1.37 -33.44 26.80
CA ALA A 401 0.75 -32.95 28.03
C ALA A 401 1.76 -32.41 29.05
N ASP A 402 2.83 -33.16 29.30
CA ASP A 402 3.86 -32.80 30.30
C ASP A 402 4.51 -31.45 29.92
N SER A 403 4.84 -31.28 28.65
CA SER A 403 5.42 -30.04 28.16
C SER A 403 4.48 -28.84 28.33
N VAL A 404 3.20 -28.98 27.96
CA VAL A 404 2.20 -27.92 28.08
C VAL A 404 1.99 -27.56 29.57
N MET A 405 1.78 -28.55 30.43
CA MET A 405 1.54 -28.33 31.87
C MET A 405 2.77 -27.68 32.53
N THR A 406 3.98 -28.12 32.20
CA THR A 406 5.22 -27.58 32.75
C THR A 406 5.37 -26.10 32.41
N ILE A 407 5.18 -25.73 31.13
CA ILE A 407 5.28 -24.34 30.70
C ILE A 407 4.19 -23.48 31.35
N ALA A 408 2.93 -23.95 31.31
CA ALA A 408 1.82 -23.21 31.87
C ALA A 408 1.97 -22.94 33.38
N ARG A 409 2.48 -23.94 34.15
CA ARG A 409 2.75 -23.77 35.59
C ARG A 409 3.91 -22.78 35.82
N HIS A 410 4.97 -22.85 35.00
CA HIS A 410 6.08 -21.92 35.09
C HIS A 410 5.65 -20.47 34.84
N GLU A 411 4.68 -20.27 33.93
CA GLU A 411 4.07 -18.97 33.63
C GLU A 411 3.02 -18.54 34.67
N GLY A 412 2.72 -19.35 35.66
CA GLY A 412 1.68 -19.09 36.68
C GLY A 412 0.25 -19.21 36.14
N LEU A 413 0.07 -19.86 34.98
CA LEU A 413 -1.23 -20.04 34.34
C LEU A 413 -1.89 -21.36 34.73
N TRP A 414 -2.41 -21.40 35.94
CA TRP A 414 -3.00 -22.59 36.52
C TRP A 414 -4.09 -23.25 35.64
N ALA A 415 -5.06 -22.48 35.15
CA ALA A 415 -6.14 -22.99 34.32
C ALA A 415 -5.66 -23.59 33.00
N HIS A 416 -4.57 -23.06 32.40
CA HIS A 416 -3.96 -23.67 31.22
C HIS A 416 -3.39 -25.04 31.49
N ALA A 417 -2.69 -25.22 32.61
CA ALA A 417 -2.18 -26.53 33.03
C ALA A 417 -3.34 -27.51 33.31
N MET A 418 -4.33 -27.07 34.10
CA MET A 418 -5.48 -27.89 34.46
C MET A 418 -6.33 -28.28 33.25
N SER A 419 -6.42 -27.43 32.24
CA SER A 419 -7.14 -27.74 30.99
C SER A 419 -6.59 -29.00 30.30
N VAL A 420 -5.29 -29.23 30.37
CA VAL A 420 -4.63 -30.44 29.83
C VAL A 420 -4.69 -31.58 30.82
N GLU A 421 -4.41 -31.33 32.10
CA GLU A 421 -4.40 -32.33 33.17
C GLU A 421 -5.73 -33.08 33.30
N LEU A 422 -6.85 -32.35 33.33
CA LEU A 422 -8.18 -32.95 33.43
C LEU A 422 -8.52 -33.83 32.22
N ARG A 423 -8.09 -33.44 31.02
CA ARG A 423 -8.25 -34.30 29.83
C ARG A 423 -7.39 -35.56 29.90
N CYS A 424 -6.18 -35.45 30.41
CA CYS A 424 -5.35 -36.63 30.66
C CYS A 424 -5.94 -37.55 31.77
N ASN A 425 -6.57 -36.96 32.79
CA ASN A 425 -7.29 -37.70 33.82
C ASN A 425 -8.49 -38.44 33.22
N GLU A 426 -9.28 -37.82 32.38
CA GLU A 426 -10.38 -38.46 31.65
C GLU A 426 -9.90 -39.66 30.85
N LEU A 427 -8.81 -39.50 30.08
CA LEU A 427 -8.20 -40.61 29.33
C LEU A 427 -7.74 -41.76 30.24
N ALA A 428 -7.32 -41.44 31.46
CA ALA A 428 -6.89 -42.43 32.46
C ALA A 428 -8.03 -42.98 33.31
N GLY A 429 -9.30 -42.60 33.05
CA GLY A 429 -10.47 -42.99 33.85
C GLY A 429 -10.49 -42.40 35.28
N LYS A 430 -9.80 -41.26 35.46
CA LYS A 430 -9.74 -40.52 36.73
C LYS A 430 -10.81 -39.40 36.75
N PRO A 431 -11.15 -38.87 37.94
CA PRO A 431 -12.05 -37.72 38.04
C PRO A 431 -11.55 -36.51 37.25
N THR A 432 -12.49 -35.80 36.61
CA THR A 432 -12.24 -34.56 35.86
C THR A 432 -12.61 -33.30 36.67
N GLU A 433 -12.90 -33.46 37.96
CA GLU A 433 -13.18 -32.39 38.91
C GLU A 433 -11.89 -31.99 39.63
N VAL A 434 -11.73 -30.71 39.84
CA VAL A 434 -10.65 -30.15 40.66
C VAL A 434 -11.03 -30.35 42.12
N ASP A 435 -10.27 -31.15 42.87
CA ASP A 435 -10.51 -31.34 44.30
C ASP A 435 -10.43 -29.98 45.02
N ALA A 436 -11.46 -29.66 45.78
CA ALA A 436 -11.58 -28.41 46.57
C ALA A 436 -10.52 -28.28 47.68
N GLY A 437 -9.56 -29.22 47.75
CA GLY A 437 -8.54 -29.31 48.78
C GLY A 437 -7.13 -28.81 48.38
N GLU A 438 -6.83 -28.56 47.12
CA GLU A 438 -5.52 -28.00 46.72
C GLU A 438 -5.57 -26.48 46.73
N SER A 439 -5.28 -25.88 47.92
CA SER A 439 -4.93 -24.47 48.02
C SER A 439 -3.65 -24.20 47.19
N VAL A 440 -3.75 -23.29 46.26
CA VAL A 440 -2.61 -22.74 45.53
C VAL A 440 -1.62 -22.15 46.54
N GLU A 441 -0.50 -22.83 46.83
CA GLU A 441 0.67 -22.27 47.46
C GLU A 441 1.56 -21.52 46.39
#